data_b1807788e2f0d6bf9dc7d7059f219964
#
_entry.id   b1807788e2f0d6bf9dc7d7059f219964
#
_cell.length_a   1.000
_cell.length_b   1.000
_cell.length_c   1.000
_cell.angle_alpha   90.00
_cell.angle_beta   90.00
_cell.angle_gamma   90.00
#
_symmetry.space_group_name_H-M   'P 1'
#
loop_
_entity.id
_entity.type
_entity.pdbx_description
1 polymer ?
#
loop_
_entity_poly.entity_id
_entity_poly.type
_entity_poly.pdbx_seq_one_letter_code
_entity_poly.pdbx_strand_id
1 'polypeptide(L)'
;MSDTSRQAVIVSAARTPIGKFLGGLSPLAAPELGAIAIRAAVERSKVDLQSIEEVIMGNVIQGGVGQAPARQAALKAGVPATVSALTVNKVCGSGLKAVMLAAQAIRAGDRHAIVAGGPESMSNAPYYTYGMRGGVKLGDQTLVDGMIKDGLWCAFCDVHMGSHA
;
A
#
# COMPACT_ATOMS: atom_id res chain seq x y z
N MET A 1 -1.68 32.61 6.22
CA MET A 1 -2.21 32.76 4.85
C MET A 1 -1.68 31.59 4.04
N SER A 2 -2.53 30.67 3.60
CA SER A 2 -2.10 29.58 2.72
C SER A 2 -1.69 30.19 1.38
N ASP A 3 -0.44 29.98 0.99
CA ASP A 3 0.00 30.34 -0.36
C ASP A 3 -0.78 29.49 -1.38
N THR A 4 -1.84 30.06 -1.96
CA THR A 4 -2.70 29.43 -2.95
C THR A 4 -2.00 29.29 -4.31
N SER A 5 -0.72 29.70 -4.44
CA SER A 5 0.03 29.65 -5.69
C SER A 5 0.63 28.28 -5.98
N ARG A 6 0.77 27.38 -4.98
CA ARG A 6 1.38 26.07 -5.17
C ARG A 6 0.38 25.06 -5.73
N GLN A 7 0.62 24.62 -6.94
CA GLN A 7 -0.15 23.56 -7.58
C GLN A 7 0.58 22.23 -7.49
N ALA A 8 -0.13 21.20 -7.03
CA ALA A 8 0.37 19.82 -7.13
C ALA A 8 0.05 19.29 -8.53
N VAL A 9 1.05 18.77 -9.22
CA VAL A 9 0.93 18.18 -10.55
C VAL A 9 1.42 16.73 -10.53
N ILE A 10 0.85 15.89 -11.39
CA ILE A 10 1.32 14.52 -11.60
C ILE A 10 2.28 14.54 -12.77
N VAL A 11 3.55 14.26 -12.54
CA VAL A 11 4.58 14.29 -13.58
C VAL A 11 4.80 12.92 -14.24
N SER A 12 4.39 11.84 -13.59
CA SER A 12 4.49 10.48 -14.12
C SER A 12 3.52 9.55 -13.42
N ALA A 13 3.19 8.45 -14.10
CA ALA A 13 2.45 7.33 -13.53
C ALA A 13 2.95 5.99 -14.08
N ALA A 14 2.90 4.97 -13.25
CA ALA A 14 3.21 3.60 -13.64
C ALA A 14 2.34 2.62 -12.87
N ARG A 15 2.04 1.50 -13.50
CA ARG A 15 1.28 0.40 -12.90
C ARG A 15 1.82 -0.92 -13.42
N THR A 16 1.92 -1.91 -12.55
CA THR A 16 2.08 -3.31 -12.96
C THR A 16 0.81 -3.80 -13.65
N PRO A 17 0.85 -4.88 -14.42
CA PRO A 17 -0.37 -5.57 -14.80
C PRO A 17 -1.23 -5.89 -13.57
N ILE A 18 -2.55 -5.96 -13.74
CA ILE A 18 -3.44 -6.50 -12.72
C ILE A 18 -3.37 -8.02 -12.81
N GLY A 19 -2.80 -8.65 -11.78
CA GLY A 19 -2.66 -10.10 -11.73
C GLY A 19 -4.00 -10.80 -11.46
N LYS A 20 -4.14 -11.99 -12.02
CA LYS A 20 -5.19 -12.93 -11.58
C LYS A 20 -4.81 -13.46 -10.18
N PHE A 21 -5.82 -13.70 -9.35
CA PHE A 21 -5.63 -14.38 -8.06
C PHE A 21 -4.91 -15.73 -8.25
N LEU A 22 -3.85 -15.96 -7.49
CA LEU A 22 -2.93 -17.09 -7.63
C LEU A 22 -2.30 -17.23 -9.04
N GLY A 23 -2.27 -16.14 -9.81
CA GLY A 23 -1.69 -16.10 -11.15
C GLY A 23 -0.21 -15.73 -11.15
N GLY A 24 0.30 -15.29 -12.32
CA GLY A 24 1.72 -15.06 -12.56
C GLY A 24 2.41 -14.01 -11.67
N LEU A 25 1.65 -13.14 -11.01
CA LEU A 25 2.21 -12.18 -10.04
C LEU A 25 2.15 -12.69 -8.58
N SER A 26 1.59 -13.87 -8.34
CA SER A 26 1.47 -14.42 -6.98
C SER A 26 2.82 -14.65 -6.26
N PRO A 27 3.97 -14.90 -6.93
CA PRO A 27 5.24 -14.99 -6.24
C PRO A 27 5.74 -13.66 -5.64
N LEU A 28 5.14 -12.52 -6.05
CA LEU A 28 5.57 -11.19 -5.61
C LEU A 28 4.73 -10.71 -4.43
N ALA A 29 5.40 -10.34 -3.35
CA ALA A 29 4.76 -9.68 -2.23
C ALA A 29 4.35 -8.24 -2.59
N ALA A 30 3.39 -7.65 -1.83
CA ALA A 30 2.91 -6.29 -2.09
C ALA A 30 4.04 -5.23 -2.17
N PRO A 31 5.05 -5.22 -1.26
CA PRO A 31 6.16 -4.26 -1.38
C PRO A 31 7.01 -4.44 -2.64
N GLU A 32 7.10 -5.64 -3.19
CA GLU A 32 7.85 -5.90 -4.43
C GLU A 32 7.12 -5.34 -5.65
N LEU A 33 5.82 -5.56 -5.72
CA LEU A 33 4.96 -4.94 -6.74
C LEU A 33 5.02 -3.41 -6.65
N GLY A 34 4.95 -2.87 -5.44
CA GLY A 34 5.10 -1.44 -5.17
C GLY A 34 6.45 -0.89 -5.64
N ALA A 35 7.54 -1.60 -5.35
CA ALA A 35 8.88 -1.20 -5.76
C ALA A 35 9.05 -1.12 -7.29
N ILE A 36 8.47 -2.07 -8.01
CA ILE A 36 8.49 -2.07 -9.48
C ILE A 36 7.78 -0.83 -10.02
N ALA A 37 6.59 -0.52 -9.49
CA ALA A 37 5.81 0.63 -9.92
C ALA A 37 6.49 1.97 -9.55
N ILE A 38 7.03 2.09 -8.34
CA ILE A 38 7.79 3.27 -7.88
C ILE A 38 8.97 3.52 -8.82
N ARG A 39 9.81 2.51 -9.05
CA ARG A 39 10.99 2.63 -9.93
C ARG A 39 10.60 3.11 -11.32
N ALA A 40 9.61 2.46 -11.94
CA ALA A 40 9.15 2.83 -13.26
C ALA A 40 8.54 4.26 -13.31
N ALA A 41 7.83 4.67 -12.28
CA ALA A 41 7.28 6.03 -12.20
C ALA A 41 8.39 7.08 -12.08
N VAL A 42 9.38 6.86 -11.23
CA VAL A 42 10.51 7.78 -11.05
C VAL A 42 11.34 7.85 -12.34
N GLU A 43 11.68 6.73 -12.95
CA GLU A 43 12.42 6.70 -14.21
C GLU A 43 11.71 7.46 -15.34
N ARG A 44 10.39 7.31 -15.47
CA ARG A 44 9.58 8.02 -16.46
C ARG A 44 9.47 9.52 -16.19
N SER A 45 9.43 9.90 -14.93
CA SER A 45 9.30 11.32 -14.53
C SER A 45 10.53 12.15 -14.87
N LYS A 46 11.69 11.50 -15.01
CA LYS A 46 13.02 12.13 -15.10
C LYS A 46 13.40 12.96 -13.86
N VAL A 47 12.64 12.82 -12.78
CA VAL A 47 13.00 13.43 -11.48
C VAL A 47 14.14 12.63 -10.87
N ASP A 48 15.13 13.33 -10.31
CA ASP A 48 16.22 12.67 -9.60
C ASP A 48 15.65 11.93 -8.36
N LEU A 49 16.04 10.67 -8.22
CA LEU A 49 15.63 9.83 -7.10
C LEU A 49 16.02 10.46 -5.74
N GLN A 50 17.12 11.21 -5.70
CA GLN A 50 17.57 11.95 -4.52
C GLN A 50 16.67 13.14 -4.16
N SER A 51 15.84 13.60 -5.12
CA SER A 51 14.89 14.70 -4.89
C SER A 51 13.57 14.23 -4.30
N ILE A 52 13.34 12.92 -4.19
CA ILE A 52 12.14 12.39 -3.54
C ILE A 52 12.24 12.65 -2.03
N GLU A 53 11.22 13.29 -1.48
CA GLU A 53 11.17 13.67 -0.06
C GLU A 53 10.27 12.76 0.78
N GLU A 54 9.32 12.08 0.13
CA GLU A 54 8.42 11.16 0.83
C GLU A 54 7.83 10.11 -0.13
N VAL A 55 7.50 8.94 0.42
CA VAL A 55 6.76 7.87 -0.29
C VAL A 55 5.51 7.54 0.50
N ILE A 56 4.33 7.70 -0.10
CA ILE A 56 3.04 7.40 0.55
C ILE A 56 2.36 6.28 -0.24
N MET A 57 2.19 5.11 0.38
CA MET A 57 1.58 3.96 -0.29
C MET A 57 0.39 3.42 0.49
N GLY A 58 -0.71 3.20 -0.23
CA GLY A 58 -1.87 2.48 0.29
C GLY A 58 -1.61 0.97 0.30
N ASN A 59 -1.94 0.32 1.41
CA ASN A 59 -1.96 -1.14 1.49
C ASN A 59 -3.01 -1.57 2.51
N VAL A 60 -3.88 -2.49 2.14
CA VAL A 60 -5.04 -2.91 2.96
C VAL A 60 -4.70 -4.15 3.76
N ILE A 61 -4.28 -5.23 3.08
CA ILE A 61 -3.99 -6.52 3.70
C ILE A 61 -2.52 -6.51 4.12
N GLN A 62 -2.25 -6.02 5.32
CA GLN A 62 -0.90 -5.85 5.83
C GLN A 62 -0.42 -7.04 6.69
N GLY A 63 -1.29 -7.97 7.03
CA GLY A 63 -0.93 -9.16 7.78
C GLY A 63 0.15 -9.99 7.05
N GLY A 64 1.23 -10.34 7.75
CA GLY A 64 2.33 -11.12 7.18
C GLY A 64 3.23 -10.37 6.17
N VAL A 65 2.92 -9.14 5.78
CA VAL A 65 3.74 -8.36 4.83
C VAL A 65 5.02 -7.82 5.48
N GLY A 66 5.05 -7.76 6.79
CA GLY A 66 6.16 -7.18 7.56
C GLY A 66 5.93 -5.71 7.88
N GLN A 67 6.93 -5.09 8.50
CA GLN A 67 6.82 -3.70 8.95
C GLN A 67 6.75 -2.72 7.79
N ALA A 68 5.86 -1.73 7.90
CA ALA A 68 5.82 -0.54 7.04
C ALA A 68 5.93 -0.87 5.53
N PRO A 69 4.91 -1.48 4.89
CA PRO A 69 4.96 -1.89 3.48
C PRO A 69 5.41 -0.80 2.51
N ALA A 70 5.00 0.46 2.73
CA ALA A 70 5.47 1.60 1.94
C ALA A 70 6.99 1.80 2.04
N ARG A 71 7.54 1.66 3.24
CA ARG A 71 8.98 1.76 3.48
C ARG A 71 9.75 0.65 2.76
N GLN A 72 9.24 -0.59 2.84
CA GLN A 72 9.84 -1.71 2.12
C GLN A 72 9.84 -1.46 0.61
N ALA A 73 8.71 -1.01 0.06
CA ALA A 73 8.60 -0.71 -1.37
C ALA A 73 9.55 0.41 -1.79
N ALA A 74 9.66 1.48 -1.02
CA ALA A 74 10.58 2.60 -1.27
C ALA A 74 12.04 2.13 -1.33
N LEU A 75 12.51 1.42 -0.31
CA LEU A 75 13.88 0.92 -0.25
C LEU A 75 14.20 -0.10 -1.36
N LYS A 76 13.27 -1.02 -1.64
CA LYS A 76 13.40 -1.97 -2.75
C LYS A 76 13.39 -1.28 -4.13
N ALA A 77 12.80 -0.11 -4.24
CA ALA A 77 12.84 0.72 -5.46
C ALA A 77 14.15 1.50 -5.61
N GLY A 78 14.97 1.57 -4.57
CA GLY A 78 16.22 2.33 -4.55
C GLY A 78 16.07 3.76 -4.00
N VAL A 79 14.91 4.13 -3.47
CA VAL A 79 14.72 5.44 -2.81
C VAL A 79 15.67 5.52 -1.60
N PRO A 80 16.35 6.67 -1.40
CA PRO A 80 17.31 6.80 -0.30
C PRO A 80 16.71 6.48 1.07
N ALA A 81 17.52 5.90 1.94
CA ALA A 81 17.08 5.52 3.29
C ALA A 81 16.74 6.71 4.18
N THR A 82 17.14 7.91 3.82
CA THR A 82 16.80 9.17 4.50
C THR A 82 15.37 9.65 4.19
N VAL A 83 14.76 9.15 3.11
CA VAL A 83 13.41 9.54 2.69
C VAL A 83 12.39 8.87 3.58
N SER A 84 11.43 9.62 4.10
CA SER A 84 10.33 9.08 4.92
C SER A 84 9.34 8.26 4.06
N ALA A 85 8.65 7.31 4.69
CA ALA A 85 7.62 6.55 4.03
C ALA A 85 6.42 6.29 4.95
N LEU A 86 5.21 6.44 4.40
CA LEU A 86 3.95 6.28 5.12
C LEU A 86 3.07 5.24 4.42
N THR A 87 2.62 4.25 5.18
CA THR A 87 1.59 3.31 4.73
C THR A 87 0.23 3.77 5.21
N VAL A 88 -0.74 3.89 4.30
CA VAL A 88 -2.12 4.30 4.62
C VAL A 88 -3.10 3.19 4.28
N ASN A 89 -4.13 3.05 5.10
CA ASN A 89 -5.24 2.15 4.83
C ASN A 89 -6.57 2.91 4.88
N LYS A 90 -7.25 2.98 3.78
CA LYS A 90 -8.61 3.46 3.61
C LYS A 90 -9.40 2.48 2.72
N VAL A 91 -9.22 1.19 2.98
CA VAL A 91 -9.77 0.09 2.19
C VAL A 91 -9.50 0.31 0.69
N CYS A 92 -10.48 0.12 -0.20
CA CYS A 92 -10.31 0.29 -1.66
C CYS A 92 -9.82 1.68 -2.08
N GLY A 93 -10.01 2.70 -1.26
CA GLY A 93 -9.58 4.07 -1.49
C GLY A 93 -8.15 4.40 -1.06
N SER A 94 -7.37 3.42 -0.58
CA SER A 94 -6.05 3.67 0.02
C SER A 94 -5.06 4.33 -0.94
N GLY A 95 -4.96 3.82 -2.18
CA GLY A 95 -4.06 4.38 -3.19
C GLY A 95 -4.45 5.81 -3.59
N LEU A 96 -5.75 6.07 -3.78
CA LEU A 96 -6.24 7.43 -4.05
C LEU A 96 -5.99 8.35 -2.84
N LYS A 97 -6.19 7.85 -1.62
CA LYS A 97 -5.89 8.64 -0.41
C LYS A 97 -4.40 9.00 -0.31
N ALA A 98 -3.50 8.12 -0.70
CA ALA A 98 -2.07 8.42 -0.79
C ALA A 98 -1.79 9.60 -1.74
N VAL A 99 -2.41 9.61 -2.93
CA VAL A 99 -2.30 10.73 -3.89
C VAL A 99 -2.87 12.03 -3.32
N MET A 100 -4.01 11.96 -2.64
CA MET A 100 -4.62 13.13 -1.98
C MET A 100 -3.73 13.72 -0.89
N LEU A 101 -3.08 12.87 -0.07
CA LEU A 101 -2.15 13.31 0.97
C LEU A 101 -0.90 13.94 0.37
N ALA A 102 -0.35 13.34 -0.69
CA ALA A 102 0.79 13.92 -1.42
C ALA A 102 0.45 15.30 -1.99
N ALA A 103 -0.69 15.44 -2.66
CA ALA A 103 -1.14 16.73 -3.19
C ALA A 103 -1.37 17.76 -2.08
N GLN A 104 -1.85 17.34 -0.93
CA GLN A 104 -2.06 18.20 0.23
C GLN A 104 -0.74 18.69 0.82
N ALA A 105 0.26 17.80 1.00
CA ALA A 105 1.57 18.14 1.51
C ALA A 105 2.32 19.13 0.57
N ILE A 106 2.21 18.91 -0.75
CA ILE A 106 2.81 19.83 -1.75
C ILE A 106 2.14 21.22 -1.68
N ARG A 107 0.82 21.29 -1.61
CA ARG A 107 0.09 22.57 -1.49
C ARG A 107 0.37 23.29 -0.18
N ALA A 108 0.56 22.55 0.90
CA ALA A 108 0.93 23.10 2.20
C ALA A 108 2.38 23.63 2.24
N GLY A 109 3.20 23.20 1.29
CA GLY A 109 4.62 23.56 1.25
C GLY A 109 5.52 22.67 2.10
N ASP A 110 4.98 21.57 2.62
CA ASP A 110 5.75 20.63 3.44
C ASP A 110 6.74 19.80 2.61
N ARG A 111 6.40 19.56 1.35
CA ARG A 111 7.18 18.73 0.41
C ARG A 111 7.08 19.28 -1.00
N HIS A 112 8.04 18.90 -1.87
CA HIS A 112 8.07 19.28 -3.28
C HIS A 112 7.93 18.07 -4.22
N ALA A 113 8.48 16.92 -3.85
CA ALA A 113 8.43 15.72 -4.67
C ALA A 113 8.05 14.49 -3.82
N ILE A 114 6.91 13.88 -4.15
CA ILE A 114 6.36 12.73 -3.42
C ILE A 114 6.01 11.63 -4.41
N VAL A 115 6.35 10.39 -4.07
CA VAL A 115 5.81 9.21 -4.74
C VAL A 115 4.57 8.73 -3.98
N ALA A 116 3.44 8.65 -4.67
CA ALA A 116 2.18 8.22 -4.07
C ALA A 116 1.50 7.12 -4.89
N GLY A 117 0.98 6.11 -4.24
CA GLY A 117 0.32 4.99 -4.91
C GLY A 117 -0.18 3.94 -3.93
N GLY A 118 -0.13 2.67 -4.33
CA GLY A 118 -0.46 1.56 -3.43
C GLY A 118 -0.29 0.20 -4.09
N PRO A 119 0.43 -0.73 -3.45
CA PRO A 119 0.49 -2.12 -3.83
C PRO A 119 -0.51 -2.96 -3.05
N GLU A 120 -0.96 -4.06 -3.63
CA GLU A 120 -1.69 -5.11 -2.95
C GLU A 120 -1.32 -6.46 -3.53
N SER A 121 -1.20 -7.49 -2.68
CA SER A 121 -0.98 -8.87 -3.10
C SER A 121 -1.93 -9.79 -2.35
N MET A 122 -3.13 -9.93 -2.87
CA MET A 122 -4.18 -10.75 -2.23
C MET A 122 -3.82 -12.24 -2.22
N SER A 123 -3.04 -12.69 -3.20
CA SER A 123 -2.54 -14.08 -3.26
C SER A 123 -1.60 -14.45 -2.12
N ASN A 124 -1.00 -13.44 -1.46
CA ASN A 124 -0.08 -13.63 -0.34
C ASN A 124 -0.71 -13.30 1.02
N ALA A 125 -2.03 -13.10 1.07
CA ALA A 125 -2.73 -12.89 2.33
C ALA A 125 -2.62 -14.14 3.21
N PRO A 126 -2.21 -14.01 4.49
CA PRO A 126 -2.10 -15.15 5.39
C PRO A 126 -3.47 -15.60 5.89
N TYR A 127 -3.51 -16.83 6.39
CA TYR A 127 -4.59 -17.28 7.25
C TYR A 127 -4.23 -17.03 8.70
N TYR A 128 -5.21 -16.66 9.51
CA TYR A 128 -5.05 -16.37 10.93
C TYR A 128 -5.63 -17.50 11.78
N THR A 129 -4.96 -17.80 12.87
CA THR A 129 -5.54 -18.55 13.98
C THR A 129 -5.44 -17.72 15.25
N TYR A 130 -6.52 -17.68 16.01
CA TYR A 130 -6.62 -16.87 17.22
C TYR A 130 -6.38 -17.73 18.48
N GLY A 131 -6.01 -17.09 19.58
CA GLY A 131 -5.82 -17.76 20.87
C GLY A 131 -4.50 -18.52 21.04
N MET A 132 -3.70 -18.69 19.99
CA MET A 132 -2.47 -19.48 20.05
C MET A 132 -1.41 -18.95 21.04
N ARG A 133 -1.41 -17.65 21.36
CA ARG A 133 -0.48 -17.07 22.35
C ARG A 133 -0.73 -17.56 23.76
N GLY A 134 -1.98 -17.89 24.10
CA GLY A 134 -2.37 -18.49 25.36
C GLY A 134 -2.27 -20.02 25.39
N GLY A 135 -1.88 -20.61 24.27
CA GLY A 135 -1.86 -22.06 24.06
C GLY A 135 -3.21 -22.66 23.74
N VAL A 136 -3.22 -23.74 22.98
CA VAL A 136 -4.40 -24.55 22.67
C VAL A 136 -4.35 -25.80 23.53
N LYS A 137 -5.28 -25.93 24.47
CA LYS A 137 -5.27 -27.04 25.42
C LYS A 137 -6.04 -28.28 24.92
N LEU A 138 -7.13 -28.07 24.18
CA LEU A 138 -8.00 -29.15 23.70
C LEU A 138 -8.92 -28.62 22.60
N GLY A 139 -9.23 -29.48 21.60
CA GLY A 139 -10.19 -29.21 20.54
C GLY A 139 -9.58 -28.59 19.26
N ASP A 140 -10.39 -28.49 18.23
CA ASP A 140 -10.02 -27.99 16.91
C ASP A 140 -9.76 -26.48 16.91
N GLN A 141 -8.99 -26.03 15.93
CA GLN A 141 -8.73 -24.62 15.71
C GLN A 141 -9.19 -24.22 14.31
N THR A 142 -9.78 -23.03 14.22
CA THR A 142 -10.20 -22.44 12.94
C THR A 142 -9.09 -21.61 12.33
N LEU A 143 -8.87 -21.78 11.02
CA LEU A 143 -8.08 -20.88 10.19
C LEU A 143 -9.01 -19.88 9.52
N VAL A 144 -8.75 -18.57 9.74
CA VAL A 144 -9.53 -17.48 9.17
C VAL A 144 -8.77 -16.87 8.01
N ASP A 145 -9.40 -16.80 6.84
CA ASP A 145 -8.81 -16.19 5.66
C ASP A 145 -8.60 -14.68 5.89
N GLY A 146 -7.34 -14.26 5.95
CA GLY A 146 -6.97 -12.86 6.17
C GLY A 146 -7.37 -11.94 5.02
N MET A 147 -7.42 -12.44 3.79
CA MET A 147 -7.90 -11.66 2.65
C MET A 147 -9.37 -11.28 2.81
N ILE A 148 -10.20 -12.22 3.23
CA ILE A 148 -11.62 -11.98 3.51
C ILE A 148 -11.74 -11.09 4.74
N LYS A 149 -11.12 -11.49 5.86
CA LYS A 149 -11.28 -10.83 7.16
C LYS A 149 -10.88 -9.35 7.14
N ASP A 150 -9.75 -9.02 6.54
CA ASP A 150 -9.17 -7.68 6.59
C ASP A 150 -9.51 -6.83 5.36
N GLY A 151 -9.87 -7.45 4.24
CA GLY A 151 -10.08 -6.73 2.99
C GLY A 151 -11.50 -6.78 2.43
N LEU A 152 -12.22 -7.90 2.58
CA LEU A 152 -13.45 -8.14 1.84
C LEU A 152 -14.71 -8.30 2.72
N TRP A 153 -14.57 -8.37 4.03
CA TRP A 153 -15.69 -8.51 4.96
C TRP A 153 -16.05 -7.20 5.64
N CYS A 154 -17.32 -6.83 5.61
CA CYS A 154 -17.81 -5.66 6.32
C CYS A 154 -17.88 -5.97 7.84
N ALA A 155 -17.05 -5.29 8.63
CA ALA A 155 -16.99 -5.51 10.07
C ALA A 155 -18.26 -5.07 10.84
N PHE A 156 -19.11 -4.25 10.21
CA PHE A 156 -20.31 -3.68 10.82
C PHE A 156 -21.59 -4.39 10.39
N CYS A 157 -21.67 -4.78 9.12
CA CYS A 157 -22.87 -5.41 8.55
C CYS A 157 -22.77 -6.94 8.53
N ASP A 158 -21.60 -7.50 8.88
CA ASP A 158 -21.32 -8.94 8.90
C ASP A 158 -21.63 -9.65 7.57
N VAL A 159 -21.26 -9.00 6.46
CA VAL A 159 -21.45 -9.51 5.10
C VAL A 159 -20.22 -9.27 4.23
N HIS A 160 -20.09 -10.03 3.16
CA HIS A 160 -19.07 -9.81 2.15
C HIS A 160 -19.32 -8.48 1.40
N MET A 161 -18.28 -7.68 1.17
CA MET A 161 -18.38 -6.37 0.51
C MET A 161 -19.04 -6.44 -0.88
N GLY A 162 -18.85 -7.52 -1.62
CA GLY A 162 -19.52 -7.78 -2.89
C GLY A 162 -21.05 -7.91 -2.81
N SER A 163 -21.60 -8.09 -1.61
CA SER A 163 -23.05 -8.13 -1.39
C SER A 163 -23.69 -6.74 -1.27
N HIS A 164 -22.87 -5.69 -1.21
CA HIS A 164 -23.31 -4.29 -1.16
C HIS A 164 -23.20 -3.57 -2.51
N ALA A 165 -22.71 -4.25 -3.57
CA ALA A 165 -22.50 -3.69 -4.89
C ALA A 165 -23.75 -3.81 -5.78
#